data_8b95d7613c26c4d9c8bc72448d2d0ad9
#
_entry.id   8b95d7613c26c4d9c8bc72448d2d0ad9
#
_cell.length_a   1.000
_cell.length_b   1.000
_cell.length_c   1.000
_cell.angle_alpha   90.00
_cell.angle_beta   90.00
_cell.angle_gamma   90.00
#
_symmetry.space_group_name_H-M   'P 1'
#
loop_
_entity.id
_entity.type
_entity.pdbx_description
1 polymer ?
#
loop_
_entity_poly.entity_id
_entity_poly.type
_entity_poly.pdbx_seq_one_letter_code
_entity_poly.pdbx_strand_id
1 'polypeptide(L)'
;MILRRALLAAGGTLAAGLIARKPRAEELDDLATALKPTNPPVAPPDVSFVAADGSEHHLKDFLGHGMVVNLWATWCAPCIEELPSLARLSKILAPDDIAVLPLSSDRGGARTVAAYFQDHGISGLPVLLDPHSEAAHAWHVRGIPTSFVIDKQGRQVAWLEGSADWSTPAAAALVRKLVST
;
A
#
# COMPACT_ATOMS: atom_id res chain seq x y z
N MET A 1 60.96 -7.11 50.13
CA MET A 1 59.52 -7.30 50.19
C MET A 1 58.89 -6.53 49.05
N ILE A 2 58.57 -7.19 47.97
CA ILE A 2 58.06 -6.54 46.75
C ILE A 2 56.66 -7.14 46.48
N LEU A 3 55.65 -6.28 46.65
CA LEU A 3 54.24 -6.67 46.39
C LEU A 3 53.94 -6.52 44.89
N ARG A 4 53.64 -7.63 44.21
CA ARG A 4 53.15 -7.63 42.84
C ARG A 4 51.62 -7.41 42.85
N ARG A 5 51.17 -6.29 42.27
CA ARG A 5 49.76 -6.05 42.01
C ARG A 5 49.41 -6.66 40.65
N ALA A 6 48.49 -7.63 40.64
CA ALA A 6 47.91 -8.18 39.44
C ALA A 6 46.81 -7.27 38.96
N LEU A 7 46.88 -6.81 37.69
CA LEU A 7 45.81 -6.11 36.96
C LEU A 7 44.91 -7.19 36.34
N LEU A 8 43.67 -7.23 36.78
CA LEU A 8 42.58 -7.98 36.11
C LEU A 8 42.03 -7.12 34.99
N ALA A 9 42.25 -7.50 33.73
CA ALA A 9 41.61 -6.92 32.58
C ALA A 9 40.22 -7.54 32.40
N ALA A 10 39.18 -6.76 32.65
CA ALA A 10 37.81 -7.16 32.35
C ALA A 10 37.55 -6.98 30.84
N GLY A 11 37.54 -8.10 30.11
CA GLY A 11 37.12 -8.14 28.71
C GLY A 11 35.59 -8.04 28.60
N GLY A 12 35.10 -6.86 28.23
CA GLY A 12 33.69 -6.69 27.86
C GLY A 12 33.45 -7.24 26.47
N THR A 13 32.75 -8.34 26.33
CA THR A 13 32.23 -8.84 25.07
C THR A 13 31.01 -8.01 24.66
N LEU A 14 31.18 -7.14 23.67
CA LEU A 14 30.05 -6.52 22.95
C LEU A 14 29.32 -7.62 22.16
N ALA A 15 28.19 -8.06 22.66
CA ALA A 15 27.25 -8.85 21.88
C ALA A 15 26.58 -7.94 20.84
N ALA A 16 27.09 -7.95 19.62
CA ALA A 16 26.41 -7.35 18.47
C ALA A 16 25.12 -8.15 18.23
N GLY A 17 23.98 -7.60 18.67
CA GLY A 17 22.67 -8.17 18.38
C GLY A 17 22.46 -8.18 16.86
N LEU A 18 22.59 -9.36 16.25
CA LEU A 18 22.10 -9.62 14.90
C LEU A 18 20.57 -9.49 14.96
N ILE A 19 20.05 -8.36 14.48
CA ILE A 19 18.64 -8.24 14.16
C ILE A 19 18.44 -9.18 12.96
N ALA A 20 17.98 -10.40 13.25
CA ALA A 20 17.60 -11.36 12.22
C ALA A 20 16.46 -10.74 11.41
N ARG A 21 16.77 -10.33 10.17
CA ARG A 21 15.78 -9.91 9.19
C ARG A 21 14.95 -11.15 8.86
N LYS A 22 13.62 -11.06 9.04
CA LYS A 22 12.70 -12.15 8.68
C LYS A 22 13.03 -12.64 7.26
N PRO A 23 13.08 -13.95 7.01
CA PRO A 23 13.35 -14.46 5.68
C PRO A 23 12.23 -14.06 4.72
N ARG A 24 12.62 -13.75 3.49
CA ARG A 24 11.76 -13.27 2.39
C ARG A 24 10.51 -14.14 2.13
N ALA A 25 10.55 -15.42 2.53
CA ALA A 25 9.41 -16.34 2.43
C ALA A 25 8.28 -16.02 3.45
N GLU A 26 8.61 -15.49 4.64
CA GLU A 26 7.62 -15.08 5.64
C GLU A 26 6.86 -13.81 5.23
N GLU A 27 7.54 -12.86 4.55
CA GLU A 27 6.88 -11.65 4.01
C GLU A 27 5.91 -11.97 2.86
N LEU A 28 6.11 -13.10 2.16
CA LEU A 28 5.24 -13.56 1.08
C LEU A 28 3.93 -14.16 1.59
N ASP A 29 3.99 -14.84 2.72
CA ASP A 29 2.82 -15.42 3.37
C ASP A 29 1.93 -14.34 4.01
N ASP A 30 2.51 -13.21 4.45
CA ASP A 30 1.76 -12.17 5.15
C ASP A 30 0.72 -11.48 4.24
N LEU A 31 1.09 -11.02 3.03
CA LEU A 31 0.13 -10.35 2.14
C LEU A 31 -0.90 -11.34 1.56
N ALA A 32 -0.45 -12.52 1.12
CA ALA A 32 -1.36 -13.53 0.56
C ALA A 32 -2.36 -14.04 1.62
N THR A 33 -1.95 -14.07 2.89
CA THR A 33 -2.81 -14.46 4.01
C THR A 33 -3.71 -13.31 4.46
N ALA A 34 -3.24 -12.06 4.37
CA ALA A 34 -3.98 -10.87 4.78
C ALA A 34 -5.04 -10.46 3.75
N LEU A 35 -4.78 -10.65 2.46
CA LEU A 35 -5.76 -10.40 1.38
C LEU A 35 -6.92 -11.38 1.48
N LYS A 36 -8.10 -10.81 1.73
CA LYS A 36 -9.35 -11.57 1.81
C LYS A 36 -9.94 -11.72 0.40
N PRO A 37 -10.16 -12.94 -0.11
CA PRO A 37 -10.77 -13.13 -1.41
C PRO A 37 -12.23 -12.68 -1.39
N THR A 38 -12.69 -12.06 -2.47
CA THR A 38 -14.09 -11.80 -2.75
C THR A 38 -14.61 -12.92 -3.65
N ASN A 39 -15.36 -13.85 -3.08
CA ASN A 39 -15.84 -15.04 -3.79
C ASN A 39 -17.35 -15.27 -3.58
N PRO A 40 -18.18 -15.22 -4.64
CA PRO A 40 -17.80 -14.90 -6.02
C PRO A 40 -17.32 -13.43 -6.17
N PRO A 41 -16.56 -13.09 -7.23
CA PRO A 41 -16.23 -11.69 -7.55
C PRO A 41 -17.49 -10.85 -7.73
N VAL A 42 -17.49 -9.61 -7.22
CA VAL A 42 -18.65 -8.71 -7.24
C VAL A 42 -18.32 -7.40 -7.95
N ALA A 43 -19.33 -6.73 -8.50
CA ALA A 43 -19.15 -5.36 -8.96
C ALA A 43 -18.79 -4.44 -7.77
N PRO A 44 -17.73 -3.63 -7.87
CA PRO A 44 -17.49 -2.60 -6.87
C PRO A 44 -18.61 -1.55 -6.91
N PRO A 45 -18.79 -0.77 -5.84
CA PRO A 45 -19.70 0.37 -5.89
C PRO A 45 -19.25 1.37 -6.96
N ASP A 46 -20.21 2.07 -7.56
CA ASP A 46 -19.92 3.18 -8.47
C ASP A 46 -19.47 4.39 -7.64
N VAL A 47 -18.17 4.61 -7.60
CA VAL A 47 -17.56 5.74 -6.88
C VAL A 47 -16.87 6.65 -7.87
N SER A 48 -17.01 7.96 -7.65
CA SER A 48 -16.25 8.98 -8.35
C SER A 48 -15.10 9.48 -7.48
N PHE A 49 -14.05 9.95 -8.13
CA PHE A 49 -12.89 10.59 -7.48
C PHE A 49 -12.33 11.66 -8.41
N VAL A 50 -11.57 12.59 -7.83
CA VAL A 50 -11.08 13.76 -8.57
C VAL A 50 -9.56 13.68 -8.70
N ALA A 51 -9.05 13.90 -9.91
CA ALA A 51 -7.61 14.01 -10.15
C ALA A 51 -7.06 15.40 -9.76
N ALA A 52 -5.74 15.54 -9.78
CA ALA A 52 -5.05 16.77 -9.38
C ALA A 52 -5.44 18.01 -10.23
N ASP A 53 -5.82 17.79 -11.49
CA ASP A 53 -6.26 18.82 -12.42
C ASP A 53 -7.75 19.20 -12.29
N GLY A 54 -8.46 18.55 -11.37
CA GLY A 54 -9.88 18.73 -11.12
C GLY A 54 -10.80 17.89 -12.01
N SER A 55 -10.27 17.03 -12.87
CA SER A 55 -11.08 16.09 -13.64
C SER A 55 -11.71 15.02 -12.75
N GLU A 56 -12.98 14.73 -13.00
CA GLU A 56 -13.70 13.65 -12.33
C GLU A 56 -13.51 12.34 -13.08
N HIS A 57 -13.28 11.27 -12.32
CA HIS A 57 -13.09 9.92 -12.82
C HIS A 57 -13.96 8.94 -12.04
N HIS A 58 -14.25 7.80 -12.67
CA HIS A 58 -14.94 6.67 -12.05
C HIS A 58 -14.11 5.40 -12.21
N LEU A 59 -14.32 4.41 -11.36
CA LEU A 59 -13.64 3.11 -11.51
C LEU A 59 -13.94 2.44 -12.86
N LYS A 60 -15.15 2.66 -13.41
CA LYS A 60 -15.54 2.16 -14.74
C LYS A 60 -14.70 2.70 -15.90
N ASP A 61 -14.04 3.84 -15.72
CA ASP A 61 -13.18 4.43 -16.74
C ASP A 61 -11.90 3.61 -16.95
N PHE A 62 -11.61 2.73 -16.00
CA PHE A 62 -10.47 1.81 -16.01
C PHE A 62 -10.85 0.37 -16.44
N LEU A 63 -12.05 0.16 -16.98
CA LEU A 63 -12.43 -1.15 -17.51
C LEU A 63 -11.43 -1.63 -18.58
N GLY A 64 -11.05 -2.90 -18.52
CA GLY A 64 -9.99 -3.48 -19.32
C GLY A 64 -8.62 -3.47 -18.65
N HIS A 65 -8.44 -2.67 -17.61
CA HIS A 65 -7.25 -2.62 -16.77
C HIS A 65 -7.49 -3.30 -15.42
N GLY A 66 -6.45 -3.95 -14.88
CA GLY A 66 -6.49 -4.36 -13.47
C GLY A 66 -6.28 -3.14 -12.57
N MET A 67 -6.83 -3.16 -11.35
CA MET A 67 -6.68 -2.04 -10.43
C MET A 67 -6.34 -2.52 -9.01
N VAL A 68 -5.49 -1.75 -8.33
CA VAL A 68 -5.37 -1.75 -6.87
C VAL A 68 -5.86 -0.38 -6.40
N VAL A 69 -7.03 -0.33 -5.79
CA VAL A 69 -7.59 0.89 -5.20
C VAL A 69 -7.24 0.92 -3.72
N ASN A 70 -6.56 1.96 -3.26
CA ASN A 70 -6.15 2.11 -1.85
C ASN A 70 -6.79 3.37 -1.27
N LEU A 71 -7.50 3.23 -0.16
CA LEU A 71 -8.10 4.34 0.57
C LEU A 71 -7.16 4.78 1.68
N TRP A 72 -6.79 6.07 1.68
CA TRP A 72 -5.77 6.59 2.57
C TRP A 72 -5.97 8.07 2.92
N ALA A 73 -5.10 8.63 3.77
CA ALA A 73 -5.00 10.07 4.04
C ALA A 73 -3.62 10.44 4.61
N THR A 74 -3.23 11.71 4.48
CA THR A 74 -1.94 12.21 5.01
C THR A 74 -1.87 12.22 6.54
N TRP A 75 -2.98 12.20 7.24
CA TRP A 75 -3.07 12.14 8.70
C TRP A 75 -3.15 10.70 9.26
N CYS A 76 -3.16 9.70 8.40
CA CYS A 76 -3.24 8.28 8.76
C CYS A 76 -1.83 7.67 8.81
N ALA A 77 -1.27 7.48 10.01
CA ALA A 77 0.09 6.98 10.19
C ALA A 77 0.38 5.66 9.46
N PRO A 78 -0.44 4.57 9.59
CA PRO A 78 -0.17 3.34 8.86
C PRO A 78 -0.33 3.50 7.34
N CYS A 79 -1.16 4.45 6.86
CA CYS A 79 -1.27 4.72 5.44
C CYS A 79 0.02 5.31 4.86
N ILE A 80 0.62 6.29 5.57
CA ILE A 80 1.86 6.94 5.10
C ILE A 80 3.07 6.00 5.14
N GLU A 81 3.08 5.03 6.04
CA GLU A 81 4.11 3.99 6.07
C GLU A 81 4.01 3.05 4.85
N GLU A 82 2.80 2.80 4.35
CA GLU A 82 2.52 1.93 3.22
C GLU A 82 2.81 2.58 1.85
N LEU A 83 2.61 3.91 1.71
CA LEU A 83 2.69 4.63 0.44
C LEU A 83 3.98 4.37 -0.38
N PRO A 84 5.19 4.32 0.21
CA PRO A 84 6.39 4.01 -0.56
C PRO A 84 6.35 2.62 -1.21
N SER A 85 5.68 1.65 -0.58
CA SER A 85 5.52 0.30 -1.12
C SER A 85 4.50 0.27 -2.26
N LEU A 86 3.39 0.99 -2.15
CA LEU A 86 2.41 1.17 -3.22
C LEU A 86 3.01 1.89 -4.43
N ALA A 87 3.87 2.90 -4.20
CA ALA A 87 4.57 3.61 -5.27
C ALA A 87 5.53 2.67 -6.05
N ARG A 88 6.18 1.75 -5.36
CA ARG A 88 7.00 0.71 -6.01
C ARG A 88 6.13 -0.28 -6.76
N LEU A 89 5.02 -0.74 -6.17
CA LEU A 89 4.07 -1.64 -6.84
C LEU A 89 3.56 -1.02 -8.14
N SER A 90 3.16 0.24 -8.12
CA SER A 90 2.68 0.96 -9.30
C SER A 90 3.68 0.90 -10.46
N LYS A 91 4.97 1.16 -10.19
CA LYS A 91 6.03 1.07 -11.20
C LYS A 91 6.25 -0.35 -11.72
N ILE A 92 6.13 -1.36 -10.85
CA ILE A 92 6.30 -2.77 -11.22
C ILE A 92 5.13 -3.26 -12.09
N LEU A 93 3.91 -2.78 -11.83
CA LEU A 93 2.69 -3.24 -12.50
C LEU A 93 2.31 -2.42 -13.73
N ALA A 94 2.89 -1.23 -13.92
CA ALA A 94 2.59 -0.38 -15.08
C ALA A 94 2.73 -1.08 -16.45
N PRO A 95 3.75 -1.94 -16.70
CA PRO A 95 3.87 -2.68 -17.97
C PRO A 95 2.76 -3.73 -18.20
N ASP A 96 2.00 -4.10 -17.17
CA ASP A 96 0.96 -5.14 -17.21
C ASP A 96 -0.46 -4.56 -17.37
N ASP A 97 -0.58 -3.24 -17.59
CA ASP A 97 -1.85 -2.52 -17.60
C ASP A 97 -2.64 -2.66 -16.29
N ILE A 98 -1.94 -2.57 -15.16
CA ILE A 98 -2.54 -2.59 -13.82
C ILE A 98 -2.27 -1.26 -13.14
N ALA A 99 -3.35 -0.54 -12.85
CA ALA A 99 -3.29 0.77 -12.19
C ALA A 99 -3.28 0.65 -10.66
N VAL A 100 -2.49 1.49 -9.99
CA VAL A 100 -2.58 1.72 -8.54
C VAL A 100 -3.20 3.09 -8.30
N LEU A 101 -4.37 3.10 -7.67
CA LEU A 101 -5.23 4.26 -7.48
C LEU A 101 -5.34 4.61 -5.98
N PRO A 102 -4.44 5.45 -5.45
CA PRO A 102 -4.51 5.90 -4.05
C PRO A 102 -5.52 7.03 -3.91
N LEU A 103 -6.73 6.73 -3.43
CA LEU A 103 -7.79 7.70 -3.21
C LEU A 103 -7.63 8.34 -1.83
N SER A 104 -7.29 9.61 -1.79
CA SER A 104 -7.08 10.36 -0.55
C SER A 104 -8.37 11.02 -0.05
N SER A 105 -8.70 10.80 1.21
CA SER A 105 -9.79 11.49 1.91
C SER A 105 -9.39 12.85 2.53
N ASP A 106 -8.23 13.40 2.12
CA ASP A 106 -7.76 14.70 2.61
C ASP A 106 -8.66 15.87 2.14
N ARG A 107 -9.23 16.57 3.09
CA ARG A 107 -10.09 17.75 2.80
C ARG A 107 -9.30 18.94 2.25
N GLY A 108 -7.98 18.96 2.43
CA GLY A 108 -7.08 19.99 1.87
C GLY A 108 -6.86 19.88 0.36
N GLY A 109 -7.40 18.83 -0.27
CA GLY A 109 -7.41 18.63 -1.72
C GLY A 109 -6.04 18.32 -2.31
N ALA A 110 -5.94 18.48 -3.63
CA ALA A 110 -4.77 18.10 -4.43
C ALA A 110 -3.46 18.73 -3.92
N ARG A 111 -3.51 19.97 -3.46
CA ARG A 111 -2.33 20.67 -2.95
C ARG A 111 -1.72 19.98 -1.74
N THR A 112 -2.55 19.53 -0.80
CA THR A 112 -2.10 18.82 0.41
C THR A 112 -1.43 17.51 0.04
N VAL A 113 -2.06 16.70 -0.81
CA VAL A 113 -1.54 15.40 -1.25
C VAL A 113 -0.27 15.56 -2.09
N ALA A 114 -0.26 16.52 -3.03
CA ALA A 114 0.91 16.78 -3.86
C ALA A 114 2.12 17.27 -3.06
N ALA A 115 1.91 18.18 -2.10
CA ALA A 115 2.97 18.63 -1.19
C ALA A 115 3.51 17.45 -0.36
N TYR A 116 2.61 16.61 0.18
CA TYR A 116 3.02 15.43 0.92
C TYR A 116 3.89 14.48 0.05
N PHE A 117 3.46 14.20 -1.19
CA PHE A 117 4.23 13.35 -2.11
C PHE A 117 5.62 13.94 -2.41
N GLN A 118 5.69 15.25 -2.62
CA GLN A 118 6.95 15.94 -2.87
C GLN A 118 7.88 15.87 -1.65
N ASP A 119 7.39 16.20 -0.47
CA ASP A 119 8.16 16.27 0.78
C ASP A 119 8.71 14.89 1.19
N HIS A 120 7.99 13.82 0.84
CA HIS A 120 8.35 12.43 1.19
C HIS A 120 8.92 11.62 0.02
N GLY A 121 9.18 12.25 -1.13
CA GLY A 121 9.79 11.60 -2.30
C GLY A 121 8.91 10.50 -2.91
N ILE A 122 7.58 10.56 -2.72
CA ILE A 122 6.63 9.61 -3.32
C ILE A 122 6.50 9.94 -4.81
N SER A 123 6.86 9.00 -5.67
CA SER A 123 6.79 9.16 -7.12
C SER A 123 6.22 7.92 -7.80
N GLY A 124 5.42 8.13 -8.85
CA GLY A 124 4.79 7.04 -9.60
C GLY A 124 3.37 6.69 -9.10
N LEU A 125 2.83 7.46 -8.16
CA LEU A 125 1.41 7.44 -7.80
C LEU A 125 0.71 8.70 -8.32
N PRO A 126 -0.50 8.60 -8.84
CA PRO A 126 -1.33 9.75 -9.18
C PRO A 126 -1.86 10.43 -7.89
N VAL A 127 -2.09 11.73 -7.96
CA VAL A 127 -2.84 12.46 -6.93
C VAL A 127 -4.32 12.32 -7.25
N LEU A 128 -5.02 11.50 -6.46
CA LEU A 128 -6.45 11.23 -6.57
C LEU A 128 -7.14 11.52 -5.24
N LEU A 129 -8.30 12.11 -5.30
CA LEU A 129 -9.01 12.66 -4.16
C LEU A 129 -10.42 12.08 -4.04
N ASP A 130 -10.77 11.70 -2.81
CA ASP A 130 -12.12 11.37 -2.35
C ASP A 130 -12.41 12.20 -1.08
N PRO A 131 -12.57 13.56 -1.20
CA PRO A 131 -12.60 14.47 -0.05
C PRO A 131 -13.81 14.28 0.86
N HIS A 132 -14.84 13.59 0.39
CA HIS A 132 -16.04 13.26 1.15
C HIS A 132 -16.06 11.83 1.65
N SER A 133 -15.00 11.06 1.37
CA SER A 133 -14.88 9.63 1.72
C SER A 133 -16.03 8.79 1.13
N GLU A 134 -16.52 9.16 -0.04
CA GLU A 134 -17.63 8.47 -0.72
C GLU A 134 -17.27 7.02 -1.03
N ALA A 135 -16.04 6.78 -1.46
CA ALA A 135 -15.52 5.44 -1.68
C ALA A 135 -15.53 4.62 -0.39
N ALA A 136 -15.03 5.17 0.72
CA ALA A 136 -15.03 4.48 2.01
C ALA A 136 -16.45 4.14 2.49
N HIS A 137 -17.40 5.07 2.31
CA HIS A 137 -18.80 4.85 2.66
C HIS A 137 -19.45 3.79 1.77
N ALA A 138 -19.23 3.86 0.45
CA ALA A 138 -19.83 2.95 -0.52
C ALA A 138 -19.32 1.50 -0.34
N TRP A 139 -18.06 1.32 0.02
CA TRP A 139 -17.48 0.01 0.36
C TRP A 139 -17.70 -0.41 1.82
N HIS A 140 -18.41 0.40 2.64
CA HIS A 140 -18.62 0.14 4.08
C HIS A 140 -17.30 -0.10 4.84
N VAL A 141 -16.25 0.66 4.49
CA VAL A 141 -14.91 0.55 5.09
C VAL A 141 -14.95 1.01 6.54
N ARG A 142 -14.37 0.23 7.45
CA ARG A 142 -14.32 0.54 8.88
C ARG A 142 -13.15 1.44 9.27
N GLY A 143 -12.11 1.48 8.44
CA GLY A 143 -10.90 2.26 8.68
C GLY A 143 -9.98 2.28 7.46
N ILE A 144 -9.00 3.15 7.52
CA ILE A 144 -7.93 3.26 6.52
C ILE A 144 -6.58 2.89 7.14
N PRO A 145 -5.62 2.33 6.36
CA PRO A 145 -5.76 2.03 4.96
C PRO A 145 -6.67 0.83 4.69
N THR A 146 -7.36 0.85 3.56
CA THR A 146 -8.04 -0.33 3.02
C THR A 146 -7.80 -0.38 1.53
N SER A 147 -7.43 -1.56 1.03
CA SER A 147 -7.11 -1.77 -0.39
C SER A 147 -8.07 -2.78 -1.02
N PHE A 148 -8.42 -2.54 -2.28
CA PHE A 148 -9.25 -3.43 -3.10
C PHE A 148 -8.50 -3.80 -4.37
N VAL A 149 -8.56 -5.08 -4.75
CA VAL A 149 -8.05 -5.57 -6.04
C VAL A 149 -9.23 -5.80 -6.95
N ILE A 150 -9.20 -5.17 -8.12
CA ILE A 150 -10.25 -5.21 -9.13
C ILE A 150 -9.67 -5.79 -10.42
N ASP A 151 -10.36 -6.76 -11.00
CA ASP A 151 -9.94 -7.44 -12.21
C ASP A 151 -10.20 -6.61 -13.48
N LYS A 152 -9.72 -7.08 -14.64
CA LYS A 152 -9.89 -6.40 -15.93
C LYS A 152 -11.35 -6.33 -16.39
N GLN A 153 -12.23 -7.15 -15.82
CA GLN A 153 -13.67 -7.11 -16.05
C GLN A 153 -14.38 -6.10 -15.14
N GLY A 154 -13.62 -5.38 -14.29
CA GLY A 154 -14.15 -4.40 -13.35
C GLY A 154 -14.78 -5.03 -12.11
N ARG A 155 -14.44 -6.28 -11.75
CA ARG A 155 -15.00 -6.96 -10.58
C ARG A 155 -13.98 -6.93 -9.43
N GLN A 156 -14.44 -6.64 -8.23
CA GLN A 156 -13.64 -6.80 -7.03
C GLN A 156 -13.39 -8.30 -6.78
N VAL A 157 -12.11 -8.67 -6.69
CA VAL A 157 -11.66 -10.06 -6.50
C VAL A 157 -11.01 -10.30 -5.14
N ALA A 158 -10.49 -9.25 -4.52
CA ALA A 158 -9.93 -9.32 -3.16
C ALA A 158 -9.95 -7.94 -2.48
N TRP A 159 -9.74 -7.93 -1.16
CA TRP A 159 -9.59 -6.72 -0.38
C TRP A 159 -8.71 -6.97 0.85
N LEU A 160 -8.14 -5.89 1.39
CA LEU A 160 -7.30 -5.87 2.57
C LEU A 160 -7.67 -4.68 3.45
N GLU A 161 -7.92 -4.91 4.74
CA GLU A 161 -8.06 -3.87 5.77
C GLU A 161 -6.76 -3.83 6.58
N GLY A 162 -6.16 -2.65 6.69
CA GLY A 162 -4.85 -2.44 7.28
C GLY A 162 -3.74 -2.29 6.24
N SER A 163 -2.54 -1.92 6.72
CA SER A 163 -1.36 -1.71 5.88
C SER A 163 -0.66 -3.00 5.52
N ALA A 164 0.03 -2.99 4.36
CA ALA A 164 0.87 -4.10 3.92
C ALA A 164 2.13 -3.61 3.18
N ASP A 165 3.14 -4.46 3.03
CA ASP A 165 4.25 -4.20 2.13
C ASP A 165 3.93 -4.72 0.71
N TRP A 166 3.55 -3.78 -0.16
CA TRP A 166 3.26 -4.05 -1.57
C TRP A 166 4.49 -4.10 -2.46
N SER A 167 5.69 -3.81 -1.92
CA SER A 167 6.90 -3.63 -2.74
C SER A 167 7.56 -4.93 -3.19
N THR A 168 7.09 -6.08 -2.72
CA THR A 168 7.73 -7.37 -2.99
C THR A 168 7.37 -7.90 -4.37
N PRO A 169 8.27 -8.64 -5.05
CA PRO A 169 7.96 -9.31 -6.30
C PRO A 169 6.75 -10.26 -6.22
N ALA A 170 6.51 -10.82 -5.04
CA ALA A 170 5.38 -11.72 -4.84
C ALA A 170 4.06 -10.98 -4.63
N ALA A 171 4.06 -9.80 -4.01
CA ALA A 171 2.90 -8.93 -3.99
C ALA A 171 2.46 -8.60 -5.43
N ALA A 172 3.41 -8.21 -6.28
CA ALA A 172 3.14 -7.96 -7.69
C ALA A 172 2.62 -9.20 -8.43
N ALA A 173 3.24 -10.38 -8.19
CA ALA A 173 2.79 -11.64 -8.80
C ALA A 173 1.37 -12.03 -8.34
N LEU A 174 1.05 -11.82 -7.06
CA LEU A 174 -0.27 -12.07 -6.51
C LEU A 174 -1.33 -11.15 -7.14
N VAL A 175 -1.05 -9.84 -7.24
CA VAL A 175 -1.96 -8.89 -7.91
C VAL A 175 -2.18 -9.29 -9.36
N ARG A 176 -1.10 -9.61 -10.14
CA ARG A 176 -1.23 -10.09 -11.53
C ARG A 176 -2.16 -11.30 -11.64
N LYS A 177 -1.98 -12.27 -10.74
CA LYS A 177 -2.81 -13.47 -10.70
C LYS A 177 -4.28 -13.12 -10.45
N LEU A 178 -4.55 -12.26 -9.48
CA LEU A 178 -5.92 -11.88 -9.09
C LEU A 178 -6.65 -11.11 -10.20
N VAL A 179 -5.97 -10.21 -10.90
CA VAL A 179 -6.59 -9.38 -11.95
C VAL A 179 -6.76 -10.11 -13.29
N SER A 180 -6.13 -11.27 -13.46
CA SER A 180 -6.21 -12.10 -14.68
C SER A 180 -7.30 -13.17 -14.61
N THR A 181 -8.08 -13.21 -13.53
CA THR A 181 -9.12 -14.24 -13.29
C THR A 181 -10.43 -13.78 -13.89
#